data_dddb80f94db14d26b738e04098302150
#
_entry.id   dddb80f94db14d26b738e04098302150
#
_cell.length_a   1.000
_cell.length_b   1.000
_cell.length_c   1.000
_cell.angle_alpha   90.00
_cell.angle_beta   90.00
_cell.angle_gamma   90.00
#
_symmetry.space_group_name_H-M   'P 1'
#
loop_
_entity.id
_entity.type
_entity.pdbx_description
1 polymer ?
#
loop_
_entity_poly.entity_id
_entity_poly.type
_entity_poly.pdbx_seq_one_letter_code
_entity_poly.pdbx_strand_id
1 'polypeptide(L)'
;MKAVSYLIVVLGSSAAMALLFVWGGFFNISAREPHWSATTWLMGMVRDRSIAVHSNYIELVQVDGSKSLAVGLEHFHDMCRLCHGAPGYPQSEFAKGLYPNPPELASKSVQTRTDVEIYWIIDNGLKMTGMPAFGATHDKNAILGMMAVLRKLPSLSADEYHSMLDAAGLDKKTQNNSHGATNGDESHSPLIDQKGHHP
;
A
#
# COMPACT_ATOMS: atom_id res chain seq x y z
N MET A 1 36.00 19.17 -33.56
CA MET A 1 36.73 18.40 -32.55
C MET A 1 36.60 18.97 -31.14
N LYS A 2 36.90 20.29 -30.92
CA LYS A 2 36.82 20.94 -29.58
C LYS A 2 35.42 20.79 -28.91
N ALA A 3 34.32 21.00 -29.65
CA ALA A 3 32.97 20.87 -29.09
C ALA A 3 32.66 19.46 -28.58
N VAL A 4 33.10 18.43 -29.28
CA VAL A 4 32.92 17.02 -28.87
C VAL A 4 33.74 16.74 -27.62
N SER A 5 34.97 17.26 -27.53
CA SER A 5 35.79 17.11 -26.32
C SER A 5 35.15 17.78 -25.09
N TYR A 6 34.60 18.99 -25.25
CA TYR A 6 33.88 19.67 -24.18
C TYR A 6 32.62 18.87 -23.73
N LEU A 7 31.87 18.34 -24.67
CA LEU A 7 30.70 17.52 -24.35
C LEU A 7 31.09 16.28 -23.55
N ILE A 8 32.14 15.57 -23.94
CA ILE A 8 32.62 14.37 -23.21
C ILE A 8 33.07 14.73 -21.80
N VAL A 9 33.80 15.84 -21.64
CA VAL A 9 34.25 16.31 -20.30
C VAL A 9 33.04 16.65 -19.42
N VAL A 10 32.05 17.37 -19.94
CA VAL A 10 30.84 17.75 -19.18
C VAL A 10 30.04 16.48 -18.78
N LEU A 11 29.84 15.56 -19.70
CA LEU A 11 29.13 14.31 -19.40
C LEU A 11 29.91 13.43 -18.39
N GLY A 12 31.23 13.32 -18.56
CA GLY A 12 32.08 12.58 -17.63
C GLY A 12 32.10 13.16 -16.23
N SER A 13 32.22 14.49 -16.11
CA SER A 13 32.21 15.16 -14.81
C SER A 13 30.84 15.08 -14.13
N SER A 14 29.74 15.19 -14.90
CA SER A 14 28.37 15.00 -14.38
C SER A 14 28.15 13.57 -13.87
N ALA A 15 28.60 12.58 -14.62
CA ALA A 15 28.52 11.18 -14.21
C ALA A 15 29.35 10.90 -12.94
N ALA A 16 30.57 11.43 -12.88
CA ALA A 16 31.41 11.29 -11.69
C ALA A 16 30.79 11.94 -10.45
N MET A 17 30.21 13.15 -10.60
CA MET A 17 29.51 13.83 -9.52
C MET A 17 28.27 13.05 -9.04
N ALA A 18 27.49 12.48 -9.97
CA ALA A 18 26.35 11.63 -9.63
C ALA A 18 26.78 10.37 -8.87
N LEU A 19 27.88 9.72 -9.30
CA LEU A 19 28.44 8.58 -8.61
C LEU A 19 28.93 8.93 -7.20
N LEU A 20 29.63 10.05 -7.04
CA LEU A 20 30.07 10.53 -5.73
C LEU A 20 28.90 10.87 -4.82
N PHE A 21 27.80 11.44 -5.35
CA PHE A 21 26.57 11.71 -4.61
C PHE A 21 25.93 10.42 -4.10
N VAL A 22 25.82 9.39 -4.96
CA VAL A 22 25.25 8.08 -4.58
C VAL A 22 26.16 7.36 -3.58
N TRP A 23 27.46 7.31 -3.86
CA TRP A 23 28.44 6.62 -3.01
C TRP A 23 28.59 7.30 -1.63
N GLY A 24 28.51 8.62 -1.61
CA GLY A 24 28.60 9.40 -0.38
C GLY A 24 27.37 9.33 0.53
N GLY A 25 26.29 8.64 0.08
CA GLY A 25 25.09 8.46 0.91
C GLY A 25 24.34 9.76 1.21
N PHE A 26 24.49 10.80 0.39
CA PHE A 26 23.84 12.09 0.62
C PHE A 26 22.32 12.05 0.50
N PHE A 27 21.78 11.04 -0.18
CA PHE A 27 20.34 10.86 -0.29
C PHE A 27 19.81 10.00 0.87
N ASN A 28 18.95 10.59 1.71
CA ASN A 28 18.33 9.89 2.82
C ASN A 28 17.15 9.05 2.30
N ILE A 29 17.23 7.71 2.45
CA ILE A 29 16.19 6.75 2.06
C ILE A 29 15.22 6.39 3.20
N SER A 30 15.31 7.08 4.34
CA SER A 30 14.43 6.84 5.49
C SER A 30 12.96 7.12 5.12
N ALA A 31 12.06 6.19 5.46
CA ALA A 31 10.63 6.41 5.29
C ALA A 31 10.05 7.51 6.22
N ARG A 32 10.84 8.01 7.18
CA ARG A 32 10.48 9.13 8.06
C ARG A 32 10.65 10.49 7.41
N GLU A 33 11.43 10.57 6.32
CA GLU A 33 11.71 11.80 5.61
C GLU A 33 10.85 11.87 4.34
N PRO A 34 10.09 12.96 4.14
CA PRO A 34 9.29 13.10 2.93
C PRO A 34 10.21 13.29 1.72
N HIS A 35 9.77 12.77 0.58
CA HIS A 35 10.45 13.05 -0.69
C HIS A 35 10.40 14.55 -1.01
N TRP A 36 11.40 15.01 -1.77
CA TRP A 36 11.35 16.36 -2.35
C TRP A 36 10.07 16.52 -3.18
N SER A 37 9.49 17.70 -3.16
CA SER A 37 8.23 18.00 -3.87
C SER A 37 8.29 17.63 -5.35
N ALA A 38 9.44 17.84 -6.01
CA ALA A 38 9.66 17.45 -7.39
C ALA A 38 9.61 15.92 -7.58
N THR A 39 10.18 15.15 -6.66
CA THR A 39 10.13 13.68 -6.68
C THR A 39 8.71 13.19 -6.48
N THR A 40 7.99 13.72 -5.49
CA THR A 40 6.59 13.37 -5.22
C THR A 40 5.69 13.67 -6.42
N TRP A 41 5.86 14.84 -7.03
CA TRP A 41 5.12 15.23 -8.24
C TRP A 41 5.41 14.28 -9.41
N LEU A 42 6.69 14.03 -9.69
CA LEU A 42 7.09 13.15 -10.79
C LEU A 42 6.59 11.71 -10.59
N MET A 43 6.81 11.14 -9.39
CA MET A 43 6.37 9.78 -9.08
C MET A 43 4.84 9.67 -9.11
N GLY A 44 4.12 10.69 -8.64
CA GLY A 44 2.67 10.75 -8.74
C GLY A 44 2.19 10.73 -10.20
N MET A 45 2.77 11.56 -11.05
CA MET A 45 2.44 11.61 -12.48
C MET A 45 2.75 10.27 -13.18
N VAL A 46 3.92 9.68 -12.92
CA VAL A 46 4.30 8.37 -13.50
C VAL A 46 3.35 7.28 -13.04
N ARG A 47 3.01 7.23 -11.74
CA ARG A 47 2.05 6.28 -11.19
C ARG A 47 0.68 6.41 -11.86
N ASP A 48 0.12 7.61 -11.87
CA ASP A 48 -1.25 7.83 -12.39
C ASP A 48 -1.32 7.57 -13.90
N ARG A 49 -0.28 7.94 -14.65
CA ARG A 49 -0.20 7.64 -16.07
C ARG A 49 -0.04 6.14 -16.34
N SER A 50 0.78 5.45 -15.55
CA SER A 50 0.95 4.00 -15.66
C SER A 50 -0.35 3.26 -15.39
N ILE A 51 -1.07 3.62 -14.30
CA ILE A 51 -2.37 3.03 -13.98
C ILE A 51 -3.34 3.24 -15.14
N ALA A 52 -3.51 4.47 -15.62
CA ALA A 52 -4.45 4.78 -16.68
C ALA A 52 -4.18 4.02 -18.00
N VAL A 53 -2.90 3.85 -18.37
CA VAL A 53 -2.54 3.13 -19.60
C VAL A 53 -2.77 1.63 -19.46
N HIS A 54 -2.34 1.03 -18.34
CA HIS A 54 -2.40 -0.43 -18.19
C HIS A 54 -3.79 -0.93 -17.80
N SER A 55 -4.61 -0.14 -17.14
CA SER A 55 -5.98 -0.51 -16.81
C SER A 55 -6.91 -0.54 -18.05
N ASN A 56 -6.61 0.21 -19.11
CA ASN A 56 -7.42 0.22 -20.34
C ASN A 56 -7.53 -1.13 -21.06
N TYR A 57 -6.66 -2.09 -20.75
CA TYR A 57 -6.69 -3.42 -21.34
C TYR A 57 -7.50 -4.44 -20.51
N ILE A 58 -8.14 -4.00 -19.42
CA ILE A 58 -8.90 -4.86 -18.54
C ILE A 58 -10.37 -4.83 -18.91
N GLU A 59 -10.92 -6.01 -19.21
CA GLU A 59 -12.37 -6.21 -19.31
C GLU A 59 -12.90 -6.72 -17.98
N LEU A 60 -13.69 -5.89 -17.28
CA LEU A 60 -14.38 -6.31 -16.06
C LEU A 60 -15.67 -7.03 -16.44
N VAL A 61 -15.73 -8.32 -16.09
CA VAL A 61 -16.96 -9.11 -16.18
C VAL A 61 -17.84 -8.79 -14.99
N GLN A 62 -19.14 -8.58 -15.21
CA GLN A 62 -20.13 -8.47 -14.12
C GLN A 62 -20.17 -9.76 -13.32
N VAL A 63 -19.91 -9.68 -12.03
CA VAL A 63 -19.95 -10.84 -11.10
C VAL A 63 -21.21 -10.76 -10.29
N ASP A 64 -21.77 -11.94 -9.93
CA ASP A 64 -22.93 -12.04 -9.02
C ASP A 64 -22.60 -11.34 -7.68
N GLY A 65 -23.22 -10.16 -7.50
CA GLY A 65 -22.78 -9.16 -6.51
C GLY A 65 -22.89 -9.62 -5.04
N SER A 66 -23.72 -10.63 -4.73
CA SER A 66 -23.96 -11.04 -3.33
C SER A 66 -22.90 -12.02 -2.80
N LYS A 67 -22.53 -13.03 -3.58
CA LYS A 67 -21.49 -14.00 -3.18
C LYS A 67 -20.11 -13.36 -3.19
N SER A 68 -19.84 -12.53 -4.17
CA SER A 68 -18.56 -11.83 -4.26
C SER A 68 -18.37 -10.81 -3.14
N LEU A 69 -19.45 -10.16 -2.67
CA LEU A 69 -19.39 -9.21 -1.58
C LEU A 69 -19.00 -9.87 -0.24
N ALA A 70 -19.52 -11.06 0.08
CA ALA A 70 -19.19 -11.76 1.33
C ALA A 70 -17.72 -12.19 1.36
N VAL A 71 -17.22 -12.79 0.26
CA VAL A 71 -15.80 -13.15 0.11
C VAL A 71 -14.93 -11.90 0.13
N GLY A 72 -15.35 -10.85 -0.59
CA GLY A 72 -14.66 -9.58 -0.62
C GLY A 72 -14.58 -8.89 0.74
N LEU A 73 -15.62 -9.01 1.57
CA LEU A 73 -15.64 -8.44 2.91
C LEU A 73 -14.63 -9.11 3.83
N GLU A 74 -14.50 -10.44 3.78
CA GLU A 74 -13.48 -11.18 4.54
C GLU A 74 -12.07 -10.69 4.15
N HIS A 75 -11.73 -10.73 2.87
CA HIS A 75 -10.42 -10.30 2.39
C HIS A 75 -10.15 -8.81 2.67
N PHE A 76 -11.16 -7.96 2.49
CA PHE A 76 -11.03 -6.54 2.79
C PHE A 76 -10.75 -6.31 4.28
N HIS A 77 -11.52 -6.96 5.15
CA HIS A 77 -11.37 -6.80 6.60
C HIS A 77 -10.03 -7.32 7.11
N ASP A 78 -9.60 -8.49 6.64
CA ASP A 78 -8.37 -9.14 7.12
C ASP A 78 -7.08 -8.50 6.56
N MET A 79 -7.13 -7.94 5.34
CA MET A 79 -5.94 -7.46 4.64
C MET A 79 -5.95 -5.96 4.36
N CYS A 80 -6.97 -5.44 3.67
CA CYS A 80 -6.97 -4.02 3.25
C CYS A 80 -7.11 -3.08 4.43
N ARG A 81 -7.97 -3.40 5.39
CA ARG A 81 -8.24 -2.62 6.60
C ARG A 81 -6.97 -2.32 7.40
N LEU A 82 -6.05 -3.26 7.47
CA LEU A 82 -4.82 -3.09 8.25
C LEU A 82 -4.03 -1.84 7.81
N CYS A 83 -3.97 -1.61 6.51
CA CYS A 83 -3.27 -0.45 5.96
C CYS A 83 -4.17 0.77 5.71
N HIS A 84 -5.38 0.55 5.25
CA HIS A 84 -6.24 1.62 4.78
C HIS A 84 -7.30 2.09 5.79
N GLY A 85 -7.49 1.34 6.88
CA GLY A 85 -8.60 1.53 7.81
C GLY A 85 -9.94 1.05 7.21
N ALA A 86 -10.99 1.12 8.02
CA ALA A 86 -12.38 0.88 7.65
C ALA A 86 -13.30 1.68 8.59
N PRO A 87 -14.59 1.81 8.30
CA PRO A 87 -15.52 2.45 9.23
C PRO A 87 -15.47 1.80 10.63
N GLY A 88 -15.17 2.57 11.66
CA GLY A 88 -14.94 2.09 13.04
C GLY A 88 -13.56 1.47 13.32
N TYR A 89 -12.72 1.29 12.31
CA TYR A 89 -11.38 0.72 12.44
C TYR A 89 -10.32 1.67 11.88
N PRO A 90 -9.50 2.31 12.71
CA PRO A 90 -8.40 3.13 12.23
C PRO A 90 -7.32 2.28 11.55
N GLN A 91 -6.45 2.93 10.78
CA GLN A 91 -5.24 2.30 10.25
C GLN A 91 -4.38 1.72 11.38
N SER A 92 -3.76 0.56 11.13
CA SER A 92 -2.85 -0.07 12.07
C SER A 92 -1.62 0.80 12.36
N GLU A 93 -0.95 0.51 13.46
CA GLU A 93 0.26 1.22 13.86
C GLU A 93 1.38 1.09 12.81
N PHE A 94 1.56 -0.12 12.25
CA PHE A 94 2.58 -0.32 11.21
C PHE A 94 2.28 0.45 9.92
N ALA A 95 0.99 0.63 9.58
CA ALA A 95 0.59 1.37 8.37
C ALA A 95 1.00 2.85 8.44
N LYS A 96 1.01 3.43 9.66
CA LYS A 96 1.48 4.80 9.88
C LYS A 96 2.97 4.99 9.60
N GLY A 97 3.74 3.89 9.60
CA GLY A 97 5.16 3.89 9.22
C GLY A 97 5.43 3.69 7.74
N LEU A 98 4.40 3.43 6.94
CA LEU A 98 4.57 3.25 5.49
C LEU A 98 4.73 4.59 4.77
N TYR A 99 5.63 4.62 3.79
CA TYR A 99 5.80 5.79 2.93
C TYR A 99 5.84 5.38 1.45
N PRO A 100 4.98 5.97 0.60
CA PRO A 100 3.91 6.92 0.94
C PRO A 100 2.82 6.28 1.81
N ASN A 101 2.14 7.11 2.61
CA ASN A 101 1.05 6.63 3.48
C ASN A 101 -0.08 6.02 2.66
N PRO A 102 -0.65 4.88 3.09
CA PRO A 102 -1.85 4.32 2.49
C PRO A 102 -3.02 5.32 2.56
N PRO A 103 -3.70 5.62 1.45
CA PRO A 103 -4.84 6.54 1.48
C PRO A 103 -6.06 5.91 2.16
N GLU A 104 -6.92 6.74 2.73
CA GLU A 104 -8.26 6.31 3.12
C GLU A 104 -9.06 5.93 1.86
N LEU A 105 -9.59 4.71 1.82
CA LEU A 105 -10.28 4.20 0.64
C LEU A 105 -11.64 4.87 0.38
N ALA A 106 -12.28 5.43 1.41
CA ALA A 106 -13.49 6.23 1.26
C ALA A 106 -13.22 7.65 0.72
N SER A 107 -11.95 8.07 0.63
CA SER A 107 -11.59 9.43 0.19
C SER A 107 -11.95 9.69 -1.27
N LYS A 108 -12.24 10.96 -1.59
CA LYS A 108 -12.56 11.39 -2.96
C LYS A 108 -11.46 11.00 -3.96
N SER A 109 -10.20 11.08 -3.58
CA SER A 109 -9.06 10.76 -4.45
C SER A 109 -9.04 9.30 -4.90
N VAL A 110 -9.57 8.38 -4.08
CA VAL A 110 -9.73 6.97 -4.43
C VAL A 110 -11.04 6.74 -5.18
N GLN A 111 -12.15 7.31 -4.69
CA GLN A 111 -13.48 7.05 -5.23
C GLN A 111 -13.72 7.65 -6.62
N THR A 112 -12.94 8.64 -7.04
CA THR A 112 -12.99 9.19 -8.42
C THR A 112 -12.24 8.34 -9.45
N ARG A 113 -11.46 7.34 -9.04
CA ARG A 113 -10.84 6.40 -9.98
C ARG A 113 -11.89 5.49 -10.60
N THR A 114 -11.67 5.08 -11.82
CA THR A 114 -12.54 4.10 -12.51
C THR A 114 -12.42 2.71 -11.87
N ASP A 115 -13.41 1.85 -12.07
CA ASP A 115 -13.38 0.48 -11.55
C ASP A 115 -12.23 -0.34 -12.14
N VAL A 116 -11.91 -0.14 -13.41
CA VAL A 116 -10.77 -0.82 -14.06
C VAL A 116 -9.44 -0.37 -13.47
N GLU A 117 -9.28 0.92 -13.10
CA GLU A 117 -8.08 1.41 -12.41
C GLU A 117 -7.96 0.82 -11.01
N ILE A 118 -9.06 0.78 -10.24
CA ILE A 118 -9.06 0.20 -8.89
C ILE A 118 -8.76 -1.30 -8.96
N TYR A 119 -9.42 -2.02 -9.87
CA TYR A 119 -9.13 -3.44 -10.10
C TYR A 119 -7.65 -3.63 -10.41
N TRP A 120 -7.09 -2.87 -11.36
CA TRP A 120 -5.68 -2.97 -11.74
C TRP A 120 -4.74 -2.71 -10.54
N ILE A 121 -5.05 -1.71 -9.72
CA ILE A 121 -4.25 -1.39 -8.52
C ILE A 121 -4.27 -2.55 -7.51
N ILE A 122 -5.42 -3.15 -7.25
CA ILE A 122 -5.53 -4.27 -6.31
C ILE A 122 -4.81 -5.49 -6.87
N ASP A 123 -5.04 -5.80 -8.13
CA ASP A 123 -4.45 -6.96 -8.82
C ASP A 123 -2.92 -6.89 -8.86
N ASN A 124 -2.36 -5.75 -9.28
CA ASN A 124 -0.93 -5.59 -9.57
C ASN A 124 -0.13 -4.95 -8.44
N GLY A 125 -0.78 -4.34 -7.44
CA GLY A 125 -0.11 -3.54 -6.42
C GLY A 125 0.56 -2.29 -6.99
N LEU A 126 1.33 -1.60 -6.16
CA LEU A 126 2.04 -0.38 -6.54
C LEU A 126 3.51 -0.48 -6.12
N LYS A 127 4.43 -0.49 -7.08
CA LYS A 127 5.87 -0.50 -6.82
C LYS A 127 6.31 0.68 -5.97
N MET A 128 7.31 0.47 -5.12
CA MET A 128 7.87 1.47 -4.19
C MET A 128 6.84 2.00 -3.18
N THR A 129 5.82 1.19 -2.89
CA THR A 129 4.85 1.44 -1.81
C THR A 129 4.63 0.16 -1.00
N GLY A 130 3.89 0.26 0.11
CA GLY A 130 3.45 -0.91 0.89
C GLY A 130 2.27 -1.68 0.29
N MET A 131 1.75 -1.28 -0.89
CA MET A 131 0.60 -1.94 -1.53
C MET A 131 1.04 -3.20 -2.30
N PRO A 132 0.73 -4.42 -1.81
CA PRO A 132 1.11 -5.67 -2.47
C PRO A 132 0.23 -5.95 -3.70
N ALA A 133 0.70 -6.84 -4.59
CA ALA A 133 -0.06 -7.37 -5.71
C ALA A 133 -0.94 -8.54 -5.25
N PHE A 134 -2.23 -8.32 -5.08
CA PHE A 134 -3.15 -9.37 -4.63
C PHE A 134 -3.46 -10.40 -5.72
N GLY A 135 -3.35 -10.05 -7.00
CA GLY A 135 -3.51 -10.98 -8.11
C GLY A 135 -2.52 -12.15 -8.13
N ALA A 136 -1.41 -12.06 -7.38
CA ALA A 136 -0.48 -13.16 -7.20
C ALA A 136 -1.04 -14.31 -6.32
N THR A 137 -2.03 -14.02 -5.46
CA THR A 137 -2.56 -14.96 -4.44
C THR A 137 -4.08 -15.06 -4.41
N HIS A 138 -4.79 -14.19 -5.13
CA HIS A 138 -6.24 -14.12 -5.15
C HIS A 138 -6.76 -14.19 -6.59
N ASP A 139 -7.88 -14.87 -6.76
CA ASP A 139 -8.54 -14.92 -8.06
C ASP A 139 -9.31 -13.62 -8.38
N LYS A 140 -9.75 -13.52 -9.62
CA LYS A 140 -10.50 -12.36 -10.13
C LYS A 140 -11.75 -12.06 -9.31
N ASN A 141 -12.46 -13.10 -8.82
CA ASN A 141 -13.71 -12.93 -8.07
C ASN A 141 -13.45 -12.33 -6.68
N ALA A 142 -12.38 -12.77 -6.01
CA ALA A 142 -11.96 -12.21 -4.73
C ALA A 142 -11.58 -10.72 -4.87
N ILE A 143 -10.83 -10.36 -5.93
CA ILE A 143 -10.44 -8.96 -6.20
C ILE A 143 -11.67 -8.09 -6.51
N LEU A 144 -12.61 -8.59 -7.32
CA LEU A 144 -13.86 -7.89 -7.62
C LEU A 144 -14.72 -7.73 -6.36
N GLY A 145 -14.71 -8.72 -5.46
CA GLY A 145 -15.37 -8.64 -4.16
C GLY A 145 -14.75 -7.56 -3.26
N MET A 146 -13.42 -7.51 -3.15
CA MET A 146 -12.72 -6.44 -2.42
C MET A 146 -13.03 -5.05 -2.97
N MET A 147 -13.07 -4.92 -4.30
CA MET A 147 -13.46 -3.67 -4.97
C MET A 147 -14.91 -3.29 -4.67
N ALA A 148 -15.85 -4.25 -4.64
CA ALA A 148 -17.25 -3.99 -4.30
C ALA A 148 -17.40 -3.46 -2.87
N VAL A 149 -16.65 -3.99 -1.90
CA VAL A 149 -16.59 -3.45 -0.53
C VAL A 149 -16.03 -2.02 -0.54
N LEU A 150 -14.90 -1.79 -1.21
CA LEU A 150 -14.26 -0.47 -1.33
C LEU A 150 -15.24 0.57 -1.84
N ARG A 151 -16.07 0.26 -2.84
CA ARG A 151 -17.07 1.19 -3.39
C ARG A 151 -18.21 1.50 -2.43
N LYS A 152 -18.49 0.62 -1.48
CA LYS A 152 -19.51 0.86 -0.44
C LYS A 152 -19.01 1.73 0.71
N LEU A 153 -17.70 1.78 0.98
CA LEU A 153 -17.13 2.46 2.14
C LEU A 153 -17.64 3.90 2.38
N PRO A 154 -17.78 4.76 1.35
CA PRO A 154 -18.23 6.14 1.58
C PRO A 154 -19.65 6.26 2.15
N SER A 155 -20.48 5.22 2.00
CA SER A 155 -21.87 5.19 2.46
C SER A 155 -22.06 4.39 3.75
N LEU A 156 -21.01 3.77 4.29
CA LEU A 156 -21.10 2.92 5.47
C LEU A 156 -20.71 3.69 6.73
N SER A 157 -21.59 3.68 7.72
CA SER A 157 -21.26 4.02 9.10
C SER A 157 -20.47 2.89 9.77
N ALA A 158 -19.87 3.16 10.93
CA ALA A 158 -19.20 2.14 11.74
C ALA A 158 -20.14 0.98 12.12
N ASP A 159 -21.36 1.32 12.56
CA ASP A 159 -22.35 0.31 12.98
C ASP A 159 -22.82 -0.57 11.82
N GLU A 160 -23.01 0.02 10.63
CA GLU A 160 -23.37 -0.75 9.43
C GLU A 160 -22.23 -1.67 9.00
N TYR A 161 -20.99 -1.21 9.06
CA TYR A 161 -19.83 -2.05 8.74
C TYR A 161 -19.71 -3.22 9.73
N HIS A 162 -19.87 -2.97 11.04
CA HIS A 162 -19.91 -4.03 12.05
C HIS A 162 -21.04 -5.03 11.80
N SER A 163 -22.25 -4.54 11.49
CA SER A 163 -23.41 -5.41 11.17
C SER A 163 -23.12 -6.31 9.95
N MET A 164 -22.38 -5.80 8.96
CA MET A 164 -21.97 -6.62 7.81
C MET A 164 -20.97 -7.72 8.22
N LEU A 165 -20.03 -7.41 9.14
CA LEU A 165 -19.08 -8.39 9.66
C LEU A 165 -19.78 -9.48 10.47
N ASP A 166 -20.72 -9.11 11.34
CA ASP A 166 -21.53 -10.03 12.13
C ASP A 166 -22.34 -10.97 11.24
N ALA A 167 -23.03 -10.40 10.24
CA ALA A 167 -23.80 -11.18 9.27
C ALA A 167 -22.94 -12.17 8.47
N ALA A 168 -21.67 -11.84 8.23
CA ALA A 168 -20.69 -12.69 7.58
C ALA A 168 -19.98 -13.64 8.55
N GLY A 169 -20.22 -13.54 9.87
CA GLY A 169 -19.56 -14.36 10.90
C GLY A 169 -18.09 -14.03 11.15
N LEU A 170 -17.63 -12.83 10.71
CA LEU A 170 -16.23 -12.43 10.76
C LEU A 170 -15.82 -11.79 12.09
N ASP A 171 -16.76 -11.22 12.83
CA ASP A 171 -16.47 -10.51 14.09
C ASP A 171 -15.96 -11.48 15.19
N LYS A 172 -16.49 -12.70 15.25
CA LYS A 172 -16.04 -13.74 16.18
C LYS A 172 -14.64 -14.27 15.88
N LYS A 173 -14.22 -14.23 14.62
CA LYS A 173 -12.90 -14.68 14.18
C LYS A 173 -11.80 -13.71 14.66
N THR A 174 -12.09 -12.42 14.65
CA THR A 174 -11.17 -11.35 15.08
C THR A 174 -10.95 -11.38 16.60
N GLN A 175 -12.00 -11.66 17.39
CA GLN A 175 -11.89 -11.74 18.85
C GLN A 175 -11.09 -12.98 19.31
N ASN A 176 -11.22 -14.12 18.65
CA ASN A 176 -10.47 -15.32 18.99
C ASN A 176 -8.98 -15.21 18.65
N ASN A 177 -8.60 -14.49 17.60
CA ASN A 177 -7.20 -14.26 17.25
C ASN A 177 -6.50 -13.24 18.17
N SER A 178 -7.24 -12.31 18.78
CA SER A 178 -6.69 -11.35 19.74
C SER A 178 -6.44 -11.97 21.13
N HIS A 179 -7.13 -13.04 21.50
CA HIS A 179 -6.93 -13.74 22.79
C HIS A 179 -5.85 -14.83 22.73
N GLY A 180 -5.42 -15.26 21.54
CA GLY A 180 -4.31 -16.21 21.38
C GLY A 180 -2.92 -15.61 21.55
N ALA A 181 -2.80 -14.29 21.57
CA ALA A 181 -1.50 -13.59 21.66
C ALA A 181 -1.06 -13.20 23.10
N THR A 182 -1.88 -13.48 24.13
CA THR A 182 -1.61 -13.03 25.50
C THR A 182 -1.19 -14.11 26.49
N ASN A 183 -0.99 -15.37 26.04
CA ASN A 183 -0.48 -16.45 26.90
C ASN A 183 0.88 -16.97 26.40
N GLY A 184 1.86 -16.12 26.28
CA GLY A 184 3.26 -16.44 26.06
C GLY A 184 4.10 -15.79 27.13
N ASP A 185 4.31 -16.57 28.20
CA ASP A 185 5.34 -16.54 29.23
C ASP A 185 6.32 -15.34 29.23
N GLU A 186 6.19 -14.55 30.31
CA GLU A 186 7.21 -13.59 30.77
C GLU A 186 8.46 -14.36 31.24
N SER A 187 9.43 -14.53 30.36
CA SER A 187 10.83 -14.75 30.78
C SER A 187 11.81 -14.42 29.67
N HIS A 188 12.04 -13.13 29.41
CA HIS A 188 13.27 -12.70 28.76
C HIS A 188 13.88 -11.52 29.52
N SER A 189 14.83 -11.84 30.39
CA SER A 189 15.80 -10.91 30.97
C SER A 189 16.56 -10.16 29.86
N PRO A 190 16.80 -8.86 30.02
CA PRO A 190 17.60 -8.09 29.08
C PRO A 190 19.08 -8.21 29.46
N LEU A 191 19.86 -8.88 28.63
CA LEU A 191 21.31 -8.79 28.64
C LEU A 191 21.78 -8.45 27.21
N ILE A 192 21.92 -7.18 26.92
CA ILE A 192 22.88 -6.71 25.93
C ILE A 192 23.68 -5.59 26.55
N ASP A 193 24.83 -5.99 27.04
CA ASP A 193 25.95 -5.13 27.43
C ASP A 193 26.51 -4.46 26.15
N GLN A 194 26.43 -3.13 26.12
CA GLN A 194 27.10 -2.33 25.08
C GLN A 194 28.54 -2.13 25.49
N LYS A 195 29.46 -2.83 24.84
CA LYS A 195 30.86 -2.42 24.80
C LYS A 195 31.28 -2.17 23.38
N GLY A 196 31.63 -0.90 23.14
CA GLY A 196 31.96 -0.34 21.85
C GLY A 196 33.19 -0.93 21.17
N HIS A 197 33.23 -0.66 19.87
CA HIS A 197 34.49 -0.45 19.14
C HIS A 197 34.20 0.42 17.91
N HIS A 198 34.74 1.63 17.95
CA HIS A 198 35.28 2.29 16.75
C HIS A 198 36.65 1.70 16.40
N PRO A 199 37.13 1.72 15.15
CA PRO A 199 37.60 2.89 14.49
C PRO A 199 36.82 3.28 13.22
#